data_67c530eb945703e5a8946bfdf8290767
#
_entry.id   67c530eb945703e5a8946bfdf8290767
#
_cell.length_a   1.000
_cell.length_b   1.000
_cell.length_c   1.000
_cell.angle_alpha   90.00
_cell.angle_beta   90.00
_cell.angle_gamma   90.00
#
_symmetry.space_group_name_H-M   'P 1'
#
loop_
_entity.id
_entity.type
_entity.pdbx_description
1 polymer ?
#
loop_
_entity_poly.entity_id
_entity_poly.type
_entity_poly.pdbx_seq_one_letter_code
_entity_poly.pdbx_strand_id
1 'polypeptide(L)'
;MRKVIFSMICLLGSLSALQAEVSVSNLFTNHMVVQQGKPVVVWGKETAGTTVTVSMAGNSATATSAADGKWIATLAALKANSGPHEITIKGSSTIKISDVLVGEVWVCSGQSNMQWPVASANDPQLEALAAKFPRIRLITVPQVGTQEAQDNFEGKWEAVSPETVLQFSAVGYFFGRQLHQTLNVPIGLIDNAWGGSACEAWIPRDVLQKHGHTELLAHWDQLAEEYDAEAVEAKFQKAVANWKQRAAAAKAAGKPNPPYPRRPRNPLAGQHRPANLYQGVLNPIIGYPIQGAIWYQGEANATRAKQYQELFPLMIKTWREAWGQDDFSFYWVSLADFKDEASEPTDADWAELLSLIHI
;
A
#
# COMPACT_ATOMS: atom_id res chain seq x y z
N MET A 1 -18.94 13.75 76.35
CA MET A 1 -17.94 13.91 75.26
C MET A 1 -17.76 12.59 74.54
N ARG A 2 -18.46 12.41 73.40
CA ARG A 2 -18.32 11.19 72.55
C ARG A 2 -17.29 11.48 71.45
N LYS A 3 -16.21 10.70 71.45
CA LYS A 3 -15.18 10.74 70.42
C LYS A 3 -15.67 9.94 69.21
N VAL A 4 -15.87 10.62 68.07
CA VAL A 4 -16.15 9.98 66.78
C VAL A 4 -14.77 9.66 66.14
N ILE A 5 -14.47 8.39 65.94
CA ILE A 5 -13.30 7.93 65.20
C ILE A 5 -13.73 7.83 63.74
N PHE A 6 -13.14 8.68 62.89
CA PHE A 6 -13.30 8.61 61.41
C PHE A 6 -12.28 7.56 60.88
N SER A 7 -12.80 6.42 60.47
CA SER A 7 -12.00 5.40 59.81
C SER A 7 -11.89 5.72 58.31
N MET A 8 -10.72 6.13 57.88
CA MET A 8 -10.43 6.45 56.46
C MET A 8 -10.08 5.13 55.78
N ILE A 9 -11.03 4.57 55.00
CA ILE A 9 -10.80 3.41 54.15
C ILE A 9 -10.13 3.92 52.86
N CYS A 10 -8.81 3.64 52.73
CA CYS A 10 -8.11 3.83 51.45
C CYS A 10 -8.56 2.73 50.47
N LEU A 11 -9.41 3.07 49.54
CA LEU A 11 -9.67 2.25 48.34
C LEU A 11 -8.44 2.30 47.45
N LEU A 12 -7.57 1.32 47.55
CA LEU A 12 -6.56 1.02 46.54
C LEU A 12 -7.26 0.44 45.29
N GLY A 13 -7.68 1.33 44.41
CA GLY A 13 -8.14 0.93 43.06
C GLY A 13 -6.96 0.29 42.30
N SER A 14 -6.97 -1.02 42.15
CA SER A 14 -6.08 -1.73 41.23
C SER A 14 -6.41 -1.24 39.82
N LEU A 15 -5.62 -0.31 39.27
CA LEU A 15 -5.59 -0.10 37.82
C LEU A 15 -5.08 -1.38 37.19
N SER A 16 -5.98 -2.26 36.75
CA SER A 16 -5.65 -3.31 35.81
C SER A 16 -5.20 -2.60 34.54
N ALA A 17 -3.89 -2.49 34.31
CA ALA A 17 -3.36 -2.10 33.02
C ALA A 17 -3.95 -3.08 32.01
N LEU A 18 -4.74 -2.57 31.05
CA LEU A 18 -5.17 -3.38 29.90
C LEU A 18 -3.89 -3.85 29.21
N GLN A 19 -3.56 -5.12 29.42
CA GLN A 19 -2.40 -5.73 28.79
C GLN A 19 -2.75 -5.90 27.31
N ALA A 20 -2.05 -5.21 26.43
CA ALA A 20 -2.26 -5.35 25.00
C ALA A 20 -1.85 -6.78 24.60
N GLU A 21 -2.73 -7.51 23.92
CA GLU A 21 -2.41 -8.82 23.36
C GLU A 21 -1.42 -8.69 22.20
N VAL A 22 -0.64 -9.74 21.97
CA VAL A 22 0.25 -9.78 20.81
C VAL A 22 -0.55 -9.59 19.52
N SER A 23 -0.05 -8.73 18.66
CA SER A 23 -0.64 -8.45 17.35
C SER A 23 0.44 -8.38 16.28
N VAL A 24 0.04 -8.59 15.02
CA VAL A 24 0.90 -8.49 13.84
C VAL A 24 0.25 -7.57 12.81
N SER A 25 1.05 -7.07 11.86
CA SER A 25 0.52 -6.39 10.68
C SER A 25 -0.36 -7.35 9.87
N ASN A 26 -1.41 -6.82 9.23
CA ASN A 26 -2.27 -7.59 8.31
C ASN A 26 -1.53 -8.11 7.06
N LEU A 27 -0.28 -7.73 6.88
CA LEU A 27 0.62 -8.37 5.92
C LEU A 27 0.94 -9.82 6.29
N PHE A 28 0.80 -10.18 7.58
CA PHE A 28 1.00 -11.54 8.11
C PHE A 28 -0.34 -12.21 8.36
N THR A 29 -0.94 -12.76 7.30
CA THR A 29 -2.20 -13.52 7.38
C THR A 29 -2.05 -14.89 6.73
N ASN A 30 -3.03 -15.74 6.91
CA ASN A 30 -3.09 -17.03 6.20
C ASN A 30 -2.89 -16.82 4.70
N HIS A 31 -2.32 -17.81 4.03
CA HIS A 31 -2.05 -17.81 2.59
C HIS A 31 -0.91 -16.90 2.13
N MET A 32 -0.16 -16.25 3.04
CA MET A 32 0.97 -15.40 2.67
C MET A 32 2.10 -16.16 1.98
N VAL A 33 2.95 -15.43 1.25
CA VAL A 33 4.20 -15.94 0.68
C VAL A 33 5.36 -15.20 1.32
N VAL A 34 6.34 -15.92 1.86
CA VAL A 34 7.61 -15.34 2.31
C VAL A 34 8.67 -15.45 1.23
N GLN A 35 9.55 -14.45 1.15
CA GLN A 35 10.60 -14.40 0.14
C GLN A 35 11.63 -15.51 0.35
N GLN A 36 11.87 -16.32 -0.69
CA GLN A 36 12.92 -17.34 -0.70
C GLN A 36 14.31 -16.71 -0.58
N GLY A 37 15.23 -17.43 0.06
CA GLY A 37 16.66 -17.04 0.10
C GLY A 37 16.97 -15.80 0.92
N LYS A 38 15.97 -15.16 1.53
CA LYS A 38 16.11 -14.02 2.44
C LYS A 38 15.58 -14.37 3.82
N PRO A 39 16.10 -13.75 4.90
CA PRO A 39 15.54 -13.93 6.24
C PRO A 39 14.04 -13.67 6.28
N VAL A 40 13.29 -14.46 7.05
CA VAL A 40 11.86 -14.22 7.26
C VAL A 40 11.71 -13.21 8.41
N VAL A 41 11.28 -12.01 8.10
CA VAL A 41 11.08 -10.92 9.07
C VAL A 41 9.60 -10.80 9.41
N VAL A 42 9.29 -10.88 10.70
CA VAL A 42 7.92 -10.75 11.23
C VAL A 42 7.91 -9.66 12.31
N TRP A 43 6.92 -8.78 12.27
CA TRP A 43 6.80 -7.68 13.23
C TRP A 43 5.37 -7.46 13.68
N GLY A 44 5.24 -6.76 14.78
CA GLY A 44 3.95 -6.42 15.35
C GLY A 44 4.06 -5.60 16.63
N LYS A 45 3.01 -5.67 17.44
CA LYS A 45 2.95 -4.96 18.71
C LYS A 45 2.62 -5.94 19.86
N GLU A 46 3.15 -5.63 21.04
CA GLU A 46 2.93 -6.35 22.28
C GLU A 46 3.17 -5.38 23.45
N THR A 47 2.75 -5.71 24.64
CA THR A 47 3.07 -4.95 25.84
C THR A 47 4.59 -4.79 25.98
N ALA A 48 5.04 -3.55 26.23
CA ALA A 48 6.46 -3.22 26.35
C ALA A 48 7.20 -4.16 27.33
N GLY A 49 8.38 -4.61 26.93
CA GLY A 49 9.21 -5.54 27.71
C GLY A 49 8.79 -7.01 27.65
N THR A 50 7.72 -7.35 26.94
CA THR A 50 7.28 -8.74 26.76
C THR A 50 8.12 -9.44 25.69
N THR A 51 8.52 -10.69 25.96
CA THR A 51 9.21 -11.52 24.97
C THR A 51 8.21 -12.17 24.03
N VAL A 52 8.42 -11.97 22.73
CA VAL A 52 7.66 -12.61 21.65
C VAL A 52 8.55 -13.66 20.98
N THR A 53 8.02 -14.86 20.79
CA THR A 53 8.68 -15.95 20.06
C THR A 53 7.96 -16.22 18.76
N VAL A 54 8.69 -16.20 17.64
CA VAL A 54 8.18 -16.55 16.31
C VAL A 54 8.82 -17.87 15.88
N SER A 55 8.02 -18.81 15.38
CA SER A 55 8.49 -20.11 14.91
C SER A 55 7.90 -20.45 13.56
N MET A 56 8.72 -20.99 12.64
CA MET A 56 8.32 -21.46 11.30
C MET A 56 9.31 -22.51 10.80
N ALA A 57 8.85 -23.59 10.20
CA ALA A 57 9.68 -24.59 9.52
C ALA A 57 10.85 -25.12 10.39
N GLY A 58 10.63 -25.34 11.69
CA GLY A 58 11.67 -25.79 12.63
C GLY A 58 12.63 -24.70 13.10
N ASN A 59 12.58 -23.49 12.56
CA ASN A 59 13.33 -22.32 13.05
C ASN A 59 12.52 -21.56 14.09
N SER A 60 13.21 -20.91 15.02
CA SER A 60 12.60 -20.03 16.02
C SER A 60 13.49 -18.83 16.30
N ALA A 61 12.86 -17.69 16.53
CA ALA A 61 13.51 -16.45 16.93
C ALA A 61 12.70 -15.76 18.04
N THR A 62 13.39 -15.02 18.91
CA THR A 62 12.78 -14.25 19.99
C THR A 62 13.08 -12.76 19.81
N ALA A 63 12.12 -11.92 20.19
CA ALA A 63 12.28 -10.49 20.27
C ALA A 63 11.64 -9.98 21.55
N THR A 64 12.18 -8.93 22.14
CA THR A 64 11.54 -8.22 23.25
C THR A 64 10.90 -6.96 22.72
N SER A 65 9.61 -6.73 23.03
CA SER A 65 8.91 -5.52 22.61
C SER A 65 9.54 -4.27 23.21
N ALA A 66 9.76 -3.26 22.39
CA ALA A 66 10.34 -1.98 22.77
C ALA A 66 9.36 -1.16 23.65
N ALA A 67 9.80 0.01 24.12
CA ALA A 67 8.98 0.89 24.95
C ALA A 67 7.70 1.39 24.25
N ASP A 68 7.69 1.48 22.91
CA ASP A 68 6.55 1.79 22.07
C ASP A 68 5.66 0.57 21.73
N GLY A 69 5.99 -0.60 22.31
CA GLY A 69 5.31 -1.86 22.11
C GLY A 69 5.68 -2.59 20.82
N LYS A 70 6.52 -2.05 19.96
CA LYS A 70 6.91 -2.70 18.70
C LYS A 70 7.93 -3.81 18.95
N TRP A 71 7.81 -4.89 18.18
CA TRP A 71 8.77 -5.98 18.14
C TRP A 71 9.04 -6.44 16.71
N ILE A 72 10.24 -6.94 16.46
CA ILE A 72 10.66 -7.51 15.17
C ILE A 72 11.45 -8.79 15.47
N ALA A 73 11.04 -9.90 14.87
CA ALA A 73 11.75 -11.17 14.94
C ALA A 73 12.20 -11.61 13.55
N THR A 74 13.42 -12.12 13.45
CA THR A 74 14.03 -12.53 12.18
C THR A 74 14.42 -14.00 12.25
N LEU A 75 13.81 -14.81 11.38
CA LEU A 75 14.11 -16.24 11.23
C LEU A 75 15.09 -16.46 10.08
N ALA A 76 15.72 -17.63 10.07
CA ALA A 76 16.61 -18.03 8.98
C ALA A 76 15.87 -18.08 7.63
N ALA A 77 16.61 -17.82 6.55
CA ALA A 77 16.11 -17.92 5.19
C ALA A 77 15.66 -19.34 4.85
N LEU A 78 14.59 -19.44 4.05
CA LEU A 78 14.03 -20.70 3.58
C LEU A 78 14.19 -20.82 2.06
N LYS A 79 14.21 -22.07 1.58
CA LYS A 79 14.23 -22.37 0.14
C LYS A 79 12.81 -22.42 -0.42
N ALA A 80 12.62 -22.02 -1.66
CA ALA A 80 11.35 -22.15 -2.36
C ALA A 80 10.81 -23.57 -2.34
N ASN A 81 9.49 -23.67 -2.49
CA ASN A 81 8.77 -24.95 -2.52
C ASN A 81 8.87 -25.79 -1.25
N SER A 82 9.47 -25.26 -0.18
CA SER A 82 9.31 -25.85 1.15
C SER A 82 7.95 -25.44 1.71
N GLY A 83 7.15 -26.35 2.17
CA GLY A 83 5.85 -26.06 2.75
C GLY A 83 4.66 -26.62 1.97
N PRO A 84 3.42 -26.27 2.33
CA PRO A 84 3.04 -25.12 3.19
C PRO A 84 3.46 -25.24 4.65
N HIS A 85 3.73 -24.10 5.28
CA HIS A 85 4.15 -23.99 6.68
C HIS A 85 3.08 -23.28 7.52
N GLU A 86 3.23 -23.41 8.86
CA GLU A 86 2.55 -22.57 9.85
C GLU A 86 3.59 -21.66 10.52
N ILE A 87 3.25 -20.37 10.65
CA ILE A 87 3.96 -19.45 11.53
C ILE A 87 3.20 -19.42 12.86
N THR A 88 3.91 -19.68 13.96
CA THR A 88 3.37 -19.53 15.32
C THR A 88 4.07 -18.36 15.99
N ILE A 89 3.29 -17.41 16.52
CA ILE A 89 3.76 -16.22 17.23
C ILE A 89 3.21 -16.30 18.64
N LYS A 90 4.10 -16.39 19.64
CA LYS A 90 3.77 -16.49 21.06
C LYS A 90 4.27 -15.26 21.80
N GLY A 91 3.36 -14.51 22.38
CA GLY A 91 3.58 -13.41 23.31
C GLY A 91 2.67 -13.62 24.53
N SER A 92 1.92 -12.59 24.91
CA SER A 92 0.85 -12.66 25.92
C SER A 92 -0.29 -13.59 25.49
N SER A 93 -0.50 -13.72 24.17
CA SER A 93 -1.39 -14.70 23.54
C SER A 93 -0.65 -15.46 22.43
N THR A 94 -1.35 -16.26 21.64
CA THR A 94 -0.74 -17.02 20.53
C THR A 94 -1.51 -16.76 19.23
N ILE A 95 -0.79 -16.34 18.19
CA ILE A 95 -1.30 -16.20 16.83
C ILE A 95 -0.72 -17.35 15.99
N LYS A 96 -1.56 -17.96 15.15
CA LYS A 96 -1.17 -18.96 14.16
C LYS A 96 -1.56 -18.48 12.78
N ILE A 97 -0.60 -18.52 11.85
CA ILE A 97 -0.77 -18.17 10.45
C ILE A 97 -0.51 -19.44 9.64
N SER A 98 -1.52 -19.94 8.95
CA SER A 98 -1.48 -21.19 8.22
C SER A 98 -1.30 -20.99 6.72
N ASP A 99 -0.94 -22.08 6.01
CA ASP A 99 -0.77 -22.11 4.56
C ASP A 99 0.23 -21.07 4.05
N VAL A 100 1.36 -20.94 4.76
CA VAL A 100 2.46 -20.02 4.36
C VAL A 100 3.34 -20.72 3.34
N LEU A 101 3.50 -20.11 2.17
CA LEU A 101 4.36 -20.60 1.11
C LEU A 101 5.71 -19.88 1.11
N VAL A 102 6.72 -20.52 0.55
CA VAL A 102 8.05 -19.93 0.33
C VAL A 102 8.29 -19.81 -1.18
N GLY A 103 8.52 -18.60 -1.66
CA GLY A 103 8.66 -18.32 -3.09
C GLY A 103 9.19 -16.92 -3.36
N GLU A 104 8.75 -16.27 -4.41
CA GLU A 104 9.13 -14.89 -4.72
C GLU A 104 8.00 -13.93 -4.38
N VAL A 105 8.34 -12.80 -3.77
CA VAL A 105 7.41 -11.73 -3.42
C VAL A 105 7.73 -10.50 -4.26
N TRP A 106 6.73 -9.95 -4.91
CA TRP A 106 6.83 -8.78 -5.77
C TRP A 106 5.83 -7.71 -5.39
N VAL A 107 6.28 -6.46 -5.37
CA VAL A 107 5.40 -5.28 -5.18
C VAL A 107 4.95 -4.81 -6.57
N CYS A 108 3.63 -4.71 -6.77
CA CYS A 108 3.01 -4.19 -7.98
C CYS A 108 2.55 -2.76 -7.70
N SER A 109 3.31 -1.75 -8.17
CA SER A 109 3.13 -0.36 -7.79
C SER A 109 3.06 0.57 -8.99
N GLY A 110 2.56 1.78 -8.78
CA GLY A 110 2.42 2.79 -9.83
C GLY A 110 1.04 3.44 -9.84
N GLN A 111 0.55 3.75 -11.05
CA GLN A 111 -0.74 4.42 -11.20
C GLN A 111 -1.79 3.55 -11.92
N SER A 112 -2.74 4.19 -12.63
CA SER A 112 -3.94 3.53 -13.17
C SER A 112 -3.66 2.29 -14.02
N ASN A 113 -2.61 2.29 -14.84
CA ASN A 113 -2.30 1.12 -15.67
C ASN A 113 -1.81 -0.08 -14.84
N MET A 114 -1.09 0.14 -13.73
CA MET A 114 -0.79 -0.93 -12.77
C MET A 114 -2.04 -1.35 -12.00
N GLN A 115 -2.88 -0.41 -11.59
CA GLN A 115 -4.13 -0.68 -10.86
C GLN A 115 -5.19 -1.35 -11.73
N TRP A 116 -5.08 -1.33 -13.05
CA TRP A 116 -6.07 -1.86 -14.00
C TRP A 116 -6.42 -3.31 -13.69
N PRO A 117 -7.68 -3.62 -13.31
CA PRO A 117 -8.03 -4.95 -12.84
C PRO A 117 -8.20 -5.95 -13.99
N VAL A 118 -7.99 -7.23 -13.72
CA VAL A 118 -8.22 -8.32 -14.69
C VAL A 118 -9.64 -8.24 -15.26
N ALA A 119 -10.64 -7.85 -14.47
CA ALA A 119 -12.03 -7.66 -14.93
C ALA A 119 -12.19 -6.65 -16.07
N SER A 120 -11.21 -5.75 -16.26
CA SER A 120 -11.19 -4.75 -17.33
C SER A 120 -10.14 -5.04 -18.41
N ALA A 121 -9.43 -6.17 -18.32
CA ALA A 121 -8.50 -6.62 -19.32
C ALA A 121 -9.23 -7.27 -20.53
N ASN A 122 -8.48 -7.71 -21.54
CA ASN A 122 -9.05 -8.44 -22.65
C ASN A 122 -9.53 -9.83 -22.19
N ASP A 123 -10.68 -10.27 -22.67
CA ASP A 123 -11.31 -11.57 -22.37
C ASP A 123 -11.33 -11.96 -20.86
N PRO A 124 -11.82 -11.08 -19.96
CA PRO A 124 -11.67 -11.25 -18.52
C PRO A 124 -12.35 -12.52 -17.98
N GLN A 125 -13.43 -12.97 -18.61
CA GLN A 125 -14.13 -14.21 -18.24
C GLN A 125 -13.26 -15.44 -18.53
N LEU A 126 -12.55 -15.45 -19.66
CA LEU A 126 -11.65 -16.52 -20.03
C LEU A 126 -10.44 -16.55 -19.10
N GLU A 127 -9.87 -15.38 -18.82
CA GLU A 127 -8.76 -15.25 -17.87
C GLU A 127 -9.16 -15.71 -16.46
N ALA A 128 -10.35 -15.36 -15.98
CA ALA A 128 -10.87 -15.84 -14.70
C ALA A 128 -11.03 -17.36 -14.69
N LEU A 129 -11.65 -17.96 -15.71
CA LEU A 129 -11.82 -19.42 -15.80
C LEU A 129 -10.48 -20.17 -15.79
N ALA A 130 -9.42 -19.56 -16.38
CA ALA A 130 -8.06 -20.10 -16.42
C ALA A 130 -7.26 -19.86 -15.13
N ALA A 131 -7.72 -18.99 -14.24
CA ALA A 131 -7.00 -18.57 -13.03
C ALA A 131 -7.04 -19.65 -11.91
N LYS A 132 -6.47 -20.81 -12.17
CA LYS A 132 -6.37 -21.95 -11.25
C LYS A 132 -4.93 -22.13 -10.77
N PHE A 133 -4.40 -21.10 -10.11
CA PHE A 133 -3.01 -21.05 -9.65
C PHE A 133 -2.93 -20.86 -8.13
N PRO A 134 -3.24 -21.90 -7.31
CA PRO A 134 -3.30 -21.75 -5.86
C PRO A 134 -1.96 -21.43 -5.21
N ARG A 135 -0.85 -21.51 -5.96
CA ARG A 135 0.48 -21.11 -5.50
C ARG A 135 0.85 -19.66 -5.85
N ILE A 136 -0.02 -18.94 -6.54
CA ILE A 136 0.06 -17.49 -6.68
C ILE A 136 -0.87 -16.88 -5.62
N ARG A 137 -0.38 -15.93 -4.86
CA ARG A 137 -1.09 -15.29 -3.75
C ARG A 137 -1.14 -13.78 -3.96
N LEU A 138 -2.25 -13.19 -3.63
CA LEU A 138 -2.59 -11.80 -3.89
C LEU A 138 -2.91 -11.10 -2.58
N ILE A 139 -2.41 -9.89 -2.41
CA ILE A 139 -2.85 -8.97 -1.36
C ILE A 139 -2.88 -7.55 -1.93
N THR A 140 -3.92 -6.79 -1.60
CA THR A 140 -4.05 -5.38 -2.00
C THR A 140 -3.98 -4.49 -0.78
N VAL A 141 -3.12 -3.47 -0.84
CA VAL A 141 -3.02 -2.41 0.16
C VAL A 141 -4.04 -1.32 -0.17
N PRO A 142 -4.94 -0.95 0.76
CA PRO A 142 -5.92 0.11 0.52
C PRO A 142 -5.27 1.47 0.26
N GLN A 143 -5.96 2.30 -0.51
CA GLN A 143 -5.53 3.65 -0.88
C GLN A 143 -5.74 4.63 0.27
N VAL A 144 -4.71 4.90 1.04
CA VAL A 144 -4.70 5.86 2.15
C VAL A 144 -3.68 6.95 1.87
N GLY A 145 -4.16 8.17 1.57
CA GLY A 145 -3.30 9.34 1.37
C GLY A 145 -3.17 10.13 2.67
N THR A 146 -2.00 10.08 3.29
CA THR A 146 -1.73 10.72 4.59
C THR A 146 -0.27 11.16 4.71
N GLN A 147 -0.02 12.14 5.58
CA GLN A 147 1.33 12.55 5.97
C GLN A 147 1.84 11.77 7.20
N GLU A 148 0.99 10.97 7.84
CA GLU A 148 1.34 10.16 9.00
C GLU A 148 1.69 8.75 8.54
N ALA A 149 2.82 8.23 9.02
CA ALA A 149 3.26 6.87 8.71
C ALA A 149 2.26 5.83 9.23
N GLN A 150 1.69 5.05 8.33
CA GLN A 150 0.84 3.92 8.68
C GLN A 150 1.72 2.69 8.89
N ASP A 151 1.51 1.96 9.97
CA ASP A 151 2.26 0.73 10.29
C ASP A 151 1.45 -0.55 10.05
N ASN A 152 0.20 -0.39 9.60
CA ASN A 152 -0.72 -1.49 9.25
C ASN A 152 -1.76 -1.02 8.24
N PHE A 153 -2.52 -1.96 7.68
CA PHE A 153 -3.60 -1.70 6.72
C PHE A 153 -4.67 -2.80 6.81
N GLU A 154 -5.86 -2.54 6.27
CA GLU A 154 -6.90 -3.56 6.14
C GLU A 154 -6.65 -4.40 4.88
N GLY A 155 -6.43 -5.71 5.07
CA GLY A 155 -6.15 -6.62 3.96
C GLY A 155 -5.84 -8.04 4.44
N LYS A 156 -5.85 -8.96 3.50
CA LYS A 156 -5.46 -10.37 3.72
C LYS A 156 -4.95 -10.99 2.44
N TRP A 157 -4.08 -11.97 2.54
CA TRP A 157 -3.64 -12.76 1.40
C TRP A 157 -4.75 -13.71 0.93
N GLU A 158 -4.88 -13.84 -0.38
CA GLU A 158 -5.82 -14.75 -1.03
C GLU A 158 -5.10 -15.58 -2.11
N ALA A 159 -5.48 -16.85 -2.24
CA ALA A 159 -4.99 -17.68 -3.35
C ALA A 159 -5.67 -17.23 -4.67
N VAL A 160 -4.92 -17.28 -5.77
CA VAL A 160 -5.50 -17.03 -7.10
C VAL A 160 -6.53 -18.10 -7.43
N SER A 161 -7.74 -17.64 -7.70
CA SER A 161 -8.89 -18.42 -8.16
C SER A 161 -9.70 -17.59 -9.17
N PRO A 162 -10.67 -18.19 -9.86
CA PRO A 162 -11.61 -17.45 -10.72
C PRO A 162 -12.30 -16.27 -10.03
N GLU A 163 -12.54 -16.38 -8.72
CA GLU A 163 -13.26 -15.39 -7.93
C GLU A 163 -12.34 -14.24 -7.47
N THR A 164 -11.08 -14.55 -7.08
CA THR A 164 -10.18 -13.59 -6.46
C THR A 164 -9.39 -12.76 -7.47
N VAL A 165 -9.15 -13.30 -8.68
CA VAL A 165 -8.27 -12.67 -9.68
C VAL A 165 -8.87 -11.43 -10.32
N LEU A 166 -10.21 -11.38 -10.48
CA LEU A 166 -10.89 -10.36 -11.29
C LEU A 166 -10.64 -8.92 -10.81
N GLN A 167 -10.53 -8.72 -9.52
CA GLN A 167 -10.33 -7.38 -8.94
C GLN A 167 -8.86 -7.01 -8.70
N PHE A 168 -7.94 -7.93 -8.98
CA PHE A 168 -6.51 -7.71 -8.82
C PHE A 168 -5.89 -7.07 -10.08
N SER A 169 -4.75 -6.39 -9.91
CA SER A 169 -3.93 -5.83 -10.99
C SER A 169 -3.71 -6.86 -12.11
N ALA A 170 -4.14 -6.54 -13.33
CA ALA A 170 -3.90 -7.39 -14.50
C ALA A 170 -2.39 -7.51 -14.80
N VAL A 171 -1.67 -6.39 -14.77
CA VAL A 171 -0.21 -6.36 -14.99
C VAL A 171 0.49 -7.22 -13.94
N GLY A 172 0.15 -7.03 -12.66
CA GLY A 172 0.69 -7.83 -11.55
C GLY A 172 0.38 -9.32 -11.72
N TYR A 173 -0.87 -9.67 -12.01
CA TYR A 173 -1.26 -11.06 -12.19
C TYR A 173 -0.56 -11.74 -13.38
N PHE A 174 -0.52 -11.11 -14.54
CA PHE A 174 0.12 -11.70 -15.73
C PHE A 174 1.63 -11.86 -15.54
N PHE A 175 2.29 -10.88 -14.92
CA PHE A 175 3.69 -10.97 -14.52
C PHE A 175 3.93 -12.14 -13.56
N GLY A 176 3.16 -12.21 -12.47
CA GLY A 176 3.28 -13.28 -11.47
C GLY A 176 2.97 -14.68 -12.05
N ARG A 177 1.96 -14.77 -12.92
CA ARG A 177 1.63 -16.02 -13.63
C ARG A 177 2.80 -16.49 -14.52
N GLN A 178 3.39 -15.58 -15.28
CA GLN A 178 4.54 -15.89 -16.12
C GLN A 178 5.75 -16.38 -15.29
N LEU A 179 6.05 -15.69 -14.19
CA LEU A 179 7.12 -16.12 -13.28
C LEU A 179 6.81 -17.48 -12.65
N HIS A 180 5.60 -17.70 -12.18
CA HIS A 180 5.19 -18.98 -11.60
C HIS A 180 5.38 -20.14 -12.58
N GLN A 181 4.96 -19.96 -13.83
CA GLN A 181 5.08 -20.97 -14.88
C GLN A 181 6.52 -21.23 -15.28
N THR A 182 7.36 -20.17 -15.33
CA THR A 182 8.77 -20.27 -15.74
C THR A 182 9.66 -20.84 -14.63
N LEU A 183 9.50 -20.37 -13.40
CA LEU A 183 10.37 -20.73 -12.28
C LEU A 183 9.83 -21.91 -11.47
N ASN A 184 8.56 -22.24 -11.64
CA ASN A 184 7.85 -23.26 -10.85
C ASN A 184 7.97 -23.05 -9.32
N VAL A 185 7.92 -21.80 -8.86
CA VAL A 185 7.92 -21.42 -7.44
C VAL A 185 6.62 -20.72 -7.07
N PRO A 186 6.20 -20.68 -5.80
CA PRO A 186 5.12 -19.82 -5.32
C PRO A 186 5.44 -18.35 -5.59
N ILE A 187 4.41 -17.56 -5.90
CA ILE A 187 4.53 -16.12 -6.13
C ILE A 187 3.56 -15.37 -5.23
N GLY A 188 4.07 -14.41 -4.47
CA GLY A 188 3.29 -13.44 -3.72
C GLY A 188 3.29 -12.10 -4.43
N LEU A 189 2.11 -11.52 -4.65
CA LEU A 189 1.93 -10.23 -5.32
C LEU A 189 1.27 -9.26 -4.34
N ILE A 190 1.96 -8.15 -4.04
CA ILE A 190 1.47 -7.07 -3.20
C ILE A 190 1.10 -5.90 -4.12
N ASP A 191 -0.19 -5.69 -4.34
CA ASP A 191 -0.68 -4.56 -5.14
C ASP A 191 -0.93 -3.36 -4.23
N ASN A 192 -0.22 -2.27 -4.49
CA ASN A 192 -0.39 -1.00 -3.80
C ASN A 192 -0.56 0.18 -4.77
N ALA A 193 -0.92 -0.08 -6.02
CA ALA A 193 -1.08 0.93 -7.05
C ALA A 193 -2.24 1.90 -6.76
N TRP A 194 -2.05 3.16 -7.17
CA TRP A 194 -3.09 4.18 -7.05
C TRP A 194 -3.20 5.02 -8.32
N GLY A 195 -4.34 4.90 -9.02
CA GLY A 195 -4.59 5.58 -10.28
C GLY A 195 -4.38 7.09 -10.23
N GLY A 196 -3.64 7.62 -11.21
CA GLY A 196 -3.29 9.03 -11.31
C GLY A 196 -2.22 9.49 -10.31
N SER A 197 -1.51 8.61 -9.61
CA SER A 197 -0.50 9.02 -8.64
C SER A 197 0.71 9.70 -9.29
N ALA A 198 1.19 10.77 -8.65
CA ALA A 198 2.44 11.42 -9.00
C ALA A 198 3.62 10.77 -8.29
N CYS A 199 4.79 10.74 -8.93
CA CYS A 199 6.00 10.09 -8.42
C CYS A 199 6.42 10.62 -7.03
N GLU A 200 6.36 11.93 -6.83
CA GLU A 200 6.67 12.58 -5.56
C GLU A 200 5.80 12.16 -4.37
N ALA A 201 4.62 11.61 -4.63
CA ALA A 201 3.77 11.08 -3.57
C ALA A 201 4.34 9.79 -2.94
N TRP A 202 5.24 9.11 -3.63
CA TRP A 202 5.91 7.88 -3.22
C TRP A 202 7.30 8.11 -2.60
N ILE A 203 7.67 9.37 -2.32
CA ILE A 203 8.95 9.77 -1.74
C ILE A 203 8.70 10.50 -0.42
N PRO A 204 9.42 10.20 0.69
CA PRO A 204 9.32 10.95 1.94
C PRO A 204 9.59 12.44 1.75
N ARG A 205 8.90 13.27 2.52
CA ARG A 205 8.99 14.72 2.43
C ARG A 205 10.40 15.25 2.75
N ASP A 206 11.06 14.70 3.75
CA ASP A 206 12.43 15.07 4.16
C ASP A 206 13.47 14.71 3.08
N VAL A 207 13.26 13.60 2.38
CA VAL A 207 14.11 13.21 1.23
C VAL A 207 13.95 14.20 0.10
N LEU A 208 12.70 14.57 -0.26
CA LEU A 208 12.44 15.61 -1.28
C LEU A 208 13.08 16.94 -0.91
N GLN A 209 12.98 17.36 0.35
CA GLN A 209 13.58 18.58 0.84
C GLN A 209 15.11 18.56 0.76
N LYS A 210 15.74 17.46 1.17
CA LYS A 210 17.18 17.24 1.12
C LYS A 210 17.72 17.28 -0.31
N HIS A 211 16.93 16.85 -1.28
CA HIS A 211 17.32 16.82 -2.69
C HIS A 211 16.84 18.05 -3.50
N GLY A 212 16.46 19.14 -2.82
CA GLY A 212 16.23 20.44 -3.45
C GLY A 212 14.82 20.65 -4.06
N HIS A 213 13.87 19.74 -3.86
CA HIS A 213 12.51 19.89 -4.35
C HIS A 213 11.65 20.81 -3.46
N THR A 214 12.24 21.93 -3.02
CA THR A 214 11.62 22.86 -2.06
C THR A 214 10.42 23.63 -2.63
N GLU A 215 10.46 24.00 -3.90
CA GLU A 215 9.34 24.69 -4.56
C GLU A 215 8.11 23.78 -4.66
N LEU A 216 8.33 22.49 -4.99
CA LEU A 216 7.27 21.49 -4.99
C LEU A 216 6.61 21.37 -3.61
N LEU A 217 7.42 21.32 -2.55
CA LEU A 217 6.92 21.25 -1.18
C LEU A 217 6.19 22.51 -0.75
N ALA A 218 6.74 23.70 -1.08
CA ALA A 218 6.13 25.00 -0.76
C ALA A 218 4.76 25.17 -1.42
N HIS A 219 4.60 24.73 -2.67
CA HIS A 219 3.29 24.73 -3.35
C HIS A 219 2.24 23.93 -2.56
N TRP A 220 2.59 22.73 -2.08
CA TRP A 220 1.67 21.90 -1.31
C TRP A 220 1.43 22.42 0.11
N ASP A 221 2.40 23.12 0.70
CA ASP A 221 2.22 23.78 2.01
C ASP A 221 1.25 24.94 1.89
N GLN A 222 1.38 25.78 0.87
CA GLN A 222 0.44 26.83 0.58
C GLN A 222 -0.98 26.27 0.35
N LEU A 223 -1.10 25.22 -0.46
CA LEU A 223 -2.40 24.57 -0.68
C LEU A 223 -3.00 24.04 0.62
N ALA A 224 -2.16 23.51 1.53
CA ALA A 224 -2.62 23.01 2.82
C ALA A 224 -3.10 24.13 3.76
N GLU A 225 -2.45 25.29 3.74
CA GLU A 225 -2.86 26.47 4.50
C GLU A 225 -4.17 27.10 3.97
N GLU A 226 -4.36 27.06 2.64
CA GLU A 226 -5.54 27.64 1.99
C GLU A 226 -6.76 26.69 1.99
N TYR A 227 -6.57 25.38 2.23
CA TYR A 227 -7.65 24.40 2.14
C TYR A 227 -8.57 24.43 3.35
N ASP A 228 -9.80 24.90 3.12
CA ASP A 228 -10.88 24.90 4.09
C ASP A 228 -11.86 23.75 3.82
N ALA A 229 -11.71 22.66 4.58
CA ALA A 229 -12.55 21.47 4.44
C ALA A 229 -14.03 21.74 4.78
N GLU A 230 -14.30 22.63 5.75
CA GLU A 230 -15.67 22.97 6.17
C GLU A 230 -16.38 23.77 5.09
N ALA A 231 -15.69 24.78 4.52
CA ALA A 231 -16.23 25.56 3.41
C ALA A 231 -16.49 24.70 2.16
N VAL A 232 -15.60 23.76 1.85
CA VAL A 232 -15.78 22.81 0.73
C VAL A 232 -16.99 21.91 0.97
N GLU A 233 -17.16 21.36 2.18
CA GLU A 233 -18.31 20.53 2.53
C GLU A 233 -19.62 21.34 2.52
N ALA A 234 -19.62 22.56 3.08
CA ALA A 234 -20.79 23.45 3.04
C ALA A 234 -21.23 23.75 1.59
N LYS A 235 -20.26 24.02 0.69
CA LYS A 235 -20.55 24.22 -0.72
C LYS A 235 -21.15 22.98 -1.38
N PHE A 236 -20.63 21.80 -1.04
CA PHE A 236 -21.17 20.53 -1.55
C PHE A 236 -22.60 20.30 -1.05
N GLN A 237 -22.88 20.50 0.24
CA GLN A 237 -24.22 20.34 0.81
C GLN A 237 -25.23 21.30 0.16
N LYS A 238 -24.83 22.54 -0.13
CA LYS A 238 -25.65 23.50 -0.89
C LYS A 238 -25.93 23.00 -2.31
N ALA A 239 -24.92 22.41 -2.98
CA ALA A 239 -25.11 21.83 -4.32
C ALA A 239 -26.07 20.64 -4.29
N VAL A 240 -26.02 19.80 -3.26
CA VAL A 240 -26.95 18.66 -3.04
C VAL A 240 -28.38 19.15 -2.78
N ALA A 241 -28.55 20.20 -1.96
CA ALA A 241 -29.87 20.78 -1.70
C ALA A 241 -30.48 21.34 -2.99
N ASN A 242 -29.72 22.10 -3.78
CA ASN A 242 -30.15 22.59 -5.08
C ASN A 242 -30.48 21.47 -6.08
N TRP A 243 -29.70 20.39 -6.06
CA TRP A 243 -29.97 19.21 -6.88
C TRP A 243 -31.29 18.56 -6.50
N LYS A 244 -31.60 18.37 -5.20
CA LYS A 244 -32.85 17.81 -4.73
C LYS A 244 -34.07 18.59 -5.27
N GLN A 245 -34.01 19.92 -5.25
CA GLN A 245 -35.09 20.77 -5.81
C GLN A 245 -35.23 20.57 -7.33
N ARG A 246 -34.14 20.56 -8.09
CA ARG A 246 -34.16 20.33 -9.54
C ARG A 246 -34.65 18.92 -9.88
N ALA A 247 -34.23 17.90 -9.13
CA ALA A 247 -34.69 16.54 -9.33
C ALA A 247 -36.19 16.37 -9.07
N ALA A 248 -36.73 17.01 -8.03
CA ALA A 248 -38.17 17.05 -7.77
C ALA A 248 -38.95 17.74 -8.90
N ALA A 249 -38.49 18.87 -9.41
CA ALA A 249 -39.09 19.57 -10.54
C ALA A 249 -39.01 18.73 -11.84
N ALA A 250 -37.90 18.08 -12.10
CA ALA A 250 -37.75 17.19 -13.26
C ALA A 250 -38.74 16.02 -13.19
N LYS A 251 -38.84 15.38 -12.02
CA LYS A 251 -39.81 14.28 -11.77
C LYS A 251 -41.25 14.74 -12.00
N ALA A 252 -41.63 15.91 -11.47
CA ALA A 252 -42.95 16.48 -11.67
C ALA A 252 -43.26 16.81 -13.15
N ALA A 253 -42.22 17.13 -13.94
CA ALA A 253 -42.31 17.41 -15.38
C ALA A 253 -42.13 16.17 -16.26
N GLY A 254 -42.02 14.95 -15.71
CA GLY A 254 -41.78 13.72 -16.48
C GLY A 254 -40.40 13.66 -17.16
N LYS A 255 -39.42 14.45 -16.68
CA LYS A 255 -38.07 14.52 -17.25
C LYS A 255 -37.08 13.66 -16.45
N PRO A 256 -35.96 13.20 -17.08
CA PRO A 256 -34.88 12.51 -16.35
C PRO A 256 -34.31 13.38 -15.23
N ASN A 257 -33.90 12.72 -14.14
CA ASN A 257 -33.21 13.43 -13.06
C ASN A 257 -31.90 14.05 -13.54
N PRO A 258 -31.57 15.28 -13.13
CA PRO A 258 -30.25 15.86 -13.36
C PRO A 258 -29.17 15.02 -12.67
N PRO A 259 -27.91 15.04 -13.18
CA PRO A 259 -26.81 14.31 -12.54
C PRO A 259 -26.59 14.78 -11.12
N TYR A 260 -26.31 13.82 -10.22
CA TYR A 260 -26.01 14.13 -8.82
C TYR A 260 -24.69 14.88 -8.70
N PRO A 261 -24.55 15.90 -7.84
CA PRO A 261 -23.30 16.61 -7.63
C PRO A 261 -22.18 15.68 -7.19
N ARG A 262 -21.01 15.78 -7.82
CA ARG A 262 -19.84 15.05 -7.37
C ARG A 262 -19.29 15.68 -6.09
N ARG A 263 -19.06 14.85 -5.06
CA ARG A 263 -18.37 15.32 -3.86
C ARG A 263 -16.93 15.73 -4.23
N PRO A 264 -16.47 16.93 -3.88
CA PRO A 264 -15.08 17.31 -4.05
C PRO A 264 -14.15 16.35 -3.30
N ARG A 265 -13.05 15.96 -3.91
CA ARG A 265 -12.01 15.19 -3.23
C ARG A 265 -11.18 16.13 -2.38
N ASN A 266 -10.75 15.68 -1.21
CA ASN A 266 -9.75 16.40 -0.41
C ASN A 266 -8.38 16.27 -1.12
N PRO A 267 -7.80 17.36 -1.66
CA PRO A 267 -6.52 17.29 -2.34
C PRO A 267 -5.38 16.89 -1.40
N LEU A 268 -5.50 17.22 -0.10
CA LEU A 268 -4.49 16.93 0.90
C LEU A 268 -4.39 15.44 1.27
N ALA A 269 -5.45 14.67 1.02
CA ALA A 269 -5.49 13.22 1.17
C ALA A 269 -5.39 12.49 -0.19
N GLY A 270 -5.02 13.20 -1.25
CA GLY A 270 -4.95 12.67 -2.61
C GLY A 270 -3.58 12.05 -2.93
N GLN A 271 -3.56 11.42 -4.10
CA GLN A 271 -2.43 10.68 -4.64
C GLN A 271 -1.34 11.56 -5.30
N HIS A 272 -1.47 12.88 -5.23
CA HIS A 272 -0.51 13.82 -5.82
C HIS A 272 0.37 14.50 -4.76
N ARG A 273 -0.10 14.59 -3.51
CA ARG A 273 0.63 15.27 -2.45
C ARG A 273 1.89 14.50 -2.11
N PRO A 274 3.07 15.16 -2.08
CA PRO A 274 4.34 14.55 -1.70
C PRO A 274 4.24 13.73 -0.41
N ALA A 275 4.84 12.57 -0.39
CA ALA A 275 4.88 11.61 0.70
C ALA A 275 3.54 10.91 1.08
N ASN A 276 2.38 11.35 0.58
CA ASN A 276 1.10 10.77 0.96
C ASN A 276 1.04 9.24 0.76
N LEU A 277 1.52 8.76 -0.38
CA LEU A 277 1.48 7.35 -0.71
C LEU A 277 2.64 6.58 -0.07
N TYR A 278 3.77 7.25 0.10
CA TYR A 278 4.86 6.67 0.89
C TYR A 278 4.39 6.35 2.31
N GLN A 279 3.75 7.31 2.98
CA GLN A 279 3.31 7.14 4.37
C GLN A 279 2.10 6.22 4.51
N GLY A 280 1.12 6.35 3.62
CA GLY A 280 -0.15 5.66 3.76
C GLY A 280 -0.23 4.28 3.11
N VAL A 281 0.54 4.06 2.04
CA VAL A 281 0.38 2.88 1.18
C VAL A 281 1.65 2.02 1.12
N LEU A 282 2.82 2.67 1.13
CA LEU A 282 4.09 1.96 1.06
C LEU A 282 4.63 1.59 2.44
N ASN A 283 4.60 2.53 3.40
CA ASN A 283 5.16 2.33 4.73
C ASN A 283 4.68 1.06 5.43
N PRO A 284 3.40 0.65 5.34
CA PRO A 284 2.91 -0.57 5.98
C PRO A 284 3.57 -1.86 5.50
N ILE A 285 4.21 -1.85 4.33
CA ILE A 285 4.83 -3.03 3.72
C ILE A 285 6.37 -2.96 3.68
N ILE A 286 6.95 -1.80 4.02
CA ILE A 286 8.42 -1.64 4.10
C ILE A 286 8.99 -2.63 5.14
N GLY A 287 10.11 -3.26 4.77
CA GLY A 287 10.77 -4.25 5.62
C GLY A 287 10.28 -5.69 5.39
N TYR A 288 9.17 -5.90 4.66
CA TYR A 288 8.80 -7.24 4.19
C TYR A 288 9.78 -7.66 3.09
N PRO A 289 10.51 -8.79 3.24
CA PRO A 289 11.50 -9.19 2.24
C PRO A 289 10.84 -9.45 0.89
N ILE A 290 11.37 -8.83 -0.17
CA ILE A 290 10.83 -8.92 -1.53
C ILE A 290 11.93 -9.33 -2.52
N GLN A 291 11.55 -9.91 -3.64
CA GLN A 291 12.42 -10.09 -4.80
C GLN A 291 12.61 -8.79 -5.55
N GLY A 292 11.55 -8.00 -5.67
CA GLY A 292 11.58 -6.73 -6.37
C GLY A 292 10.25 -6.03 -6.44
N ALA A 293 10.23 -4.96 -7.22
CA ALA A 293 9.04 -4.20 -7.56
C ALA A 293 8.86 -4.12 -9.08
N ILE A 294 7.61 -4.13 -9.52
CA ILE A 294 7.20 -3.74 -10.87
C ILE A 294 6.44 -2.43 -10.79
N TRP A 295 6.78 -1.50 -11.68
CA TRP A 295 6.29 -0.13 -11.65
C TRP A 295 5.66 0.28 -12.99
N TYR A 296 4.44 0.82 -12.95
CA TYR A 296 3.80 1.37 -14.15
C TYR A 296 3.17 2.72 -13.82
N GLN A 297 3.94 3.80 -14.10
CA GLN A 297 3.57 5.18 -13.78
C GLN A 297 4.39 6.13 -14.66
N GLY A 298 3.89 7.34 -14.86
CA GLY A 298 4.57 8.43 -15.55
C GLY A 298 3.61 9.51 -16.02
N GLU A 299 2.40 9.13 -16.41
CA GLU A 299 1.40 10.03 -17.03
C GLU A 299 1.09 11.24 -16.15
N ALA A 300 1.00 11.04 -14.82
CA ALA A 300 0.74 12.14 -13.88
C ALA A 300 1.90 13.16 -13.78
N ASN A 301 3.09 12.80 -14.26
CA ASN A 301 4.28 13.64 -14.27
C ASN A 301 4.66 14.11 -15.68
N ALA A 302 3.92 13.76 -16.73
CA ALA A 302 4.32 14.01 -18.12
C ALA A 302 4.60 15.50 -18.41
N THR A 303 3.75 16.41 -17.91
CA THR A 303 3.95 17.86 -18.05
C THR A 303 5.16 18.41 -17.26
N ARG A 304 5.79 17.57 -16.45
CA ARG A 304 6.97 17.87 -15.60
C ARG A 304 8.07 16.84 -15.83
N ALA A 305 8.29 16.42 -17.08
CA ALA A 305 9.19 15.34 -17.46
C ALA A 305 10.61 15.54 -16.91
N LYS A 306 11.18 16.76 -17.01
CA LYS A 306 12.51 17.07 -16.43
C LYS A 306 12.59 16.83 -14.93
N GLN A 307 11.55 17.22 -14.18
CA GLN A 307 11.50 16.93 -12.74
C GLN A 307 11.38 15.44 -12.46
N TYR A 308 10.64 14.71 -13.30
CA TYR A 308 10.52 13.27 -13.17
C TYR A 308 11.86 12.54 -13.37
N GLN A 309 12.76 13.05 -14.22
CA GLN A 309 14.12 12.52 -14.39
C GLN A 309 14.92 12.48 -13.10
N GLU A 310 14.66 13.42 -12.19
CA GLU A 310 15.29 13.46 -10.88
C GLU A 310 14.50 12.64 -9.84
N LEU A 311 13.17 12.73 -9.87
CA LEU A 311 12.30 12.09 -8.88
C LEU A 311 12.29 10.56 -8.99
N PHE A 312 12.30 10.01 -10.21
CA PHE A 312 12.17 8.57 -10.39
C PHE A 312 13.38 7.79 -9.85
N PRO A 313 14.64 8.13 -10.19
CA PRO A 313 15.80 7.51 -9.58
C PRO A 313 15.86 7.73 -8.07
N LEU A 314 15.48 8.92 -7.59
CA LEU A 314 15.44 9.23 -6.17
C LEU A 314 14.44 8.34 -5.43
N MET A 315 13.28 8.09 -6.03
CA MET A 315 12.26 7.19 -5.48
C MET A 315 12.80 5.76 -5.35
N ILE A 316 13.39 5.22 -6.41
CA ILE A 316 13.96 3.86 -6.41
C ILE A 316 15.02 3.72 -5.33
N LYS A 317 15.95 4.68 -5.26
CA LYS A 317 16.98 4.71 -4.23
C LYS A 317 16.39 4.74 -2.83
N THR A 318 15.42 5.62 -2.59
CA THR A 318 14.74 5.77 -1.30
C THR A 318 14.03 4.47 -0.88
N TRP A 319 13.38 3.79 -1.81
CA TRP A 319 12.73 2.51 -1.52
C TRP A 319 13.75 1.43 -1.14
N ARG A 320 14.85 1.30 -1.90
CA ARG A 320 15.92 0.34 -1.60
C ARG A 320 16.52 0.58 -0.22
N GLU A 321 16.84 1.84 0.12
CA GLU A 321 17.33 2.24 1.44
C GLU A 321 16.32 1.90 2.55
N ALA A 322 15.05 2.21 2.37
CA ALA A 322 14.00 1.95 3.35
C ALA A 322 13.77 0.45 3.59
N TRP A 323 13.90 -0.38 2.55
CA TRP A 323 13.83 -1.84 2.68
C TRP A 323 15.07 -2.46 3.32
N GLY A 324 16.22 -1.74 3.33
CA GLY A 324 17.51 -2.32 3.68
C GLY A 324 17.94 -3.44 2.71
N GLN A 325 17.50 -3.33 1.46
CA GLN A 325 17.80 -4.26 0.37
C GLN A 325 18.29 -3.45 -0.83
N ASP A 326 19.59 -3.13 -0.87
CA ASP A 326 20.18 -2.14 -1.77
C ASP A 326 20.01 -2.43 -3.26
N ASP A 327 19.81 -3.68 -3.64
CA ASP A 327 19.86 -4.16 -5.03
C ASP A 327 18.62 -4.94 -5.48
N PHE A 328 17.49 -4.84 -4.76
CA PHE A 328 16.31 -5.54 -5.24
C PHE A 328 15.93 -5.09 -6.66
N SER A 329 15.44 -6.02 -7.47
CA SER A 329 15.06 -5.75 -8.85
C SER A 329 13.93 -4.73 -8.93
N PHE A 330 14.13 -3.67 -9.72
CA PHE A 330 13.09 -2.68 -9.97
C PHE A 330 12.85 -2.64 -11.48
N TYR A 331 11.71 -3.18 -11.91
CA TYR A 331 11.30 -3.20 -13.31
C TYR A 331 10.21 -2.17 -13.53
N TRP A 332 10.28 -1.42 -14.61
CA TRP A 332 9.24 -0.48 -14.98
C TRP A 332 8.74 -0.69 -16.40
N VAL A 333 7.48 -0.36 -16.60
CA VAL A 333 6.84 -0.41 -17.92
C VAL A 333 6.98 0.94 -18.57
N SER A 334 7.50 0.98 -19.81
CA SER A 334 7.45 2.18 -20.65
C SER A 334 6.01 2.55 -20.94
N LEU A 335 5.69 3.85 -20.89
CA LEU A 335 4.34 4.30 -21.19
C LEU A 335 3.96 3.96 -22.64
N ALA A 336 2.71 3.54 -22.83
CA ALA A 336 2.16 3.33 -24.16
C ALA A 336 1.92 4.66 -24.86
N ASP A 337 1.83 4.63 -26.19
CA ASP A 337 1.43 5.78 -27.00
C ASP A 337 0.04 6.27 -26.58
N PHE A 338 -0.10 7.59 -26.48
CA PHE A 338 -1.34 8.19 -25.96
C PHE A 338 -1.91 9.31 -26.83
N LYS A 339 -1.09 9.97 -27.66
CA LYS A 339 -1.51 11.09 -28.51
C LYS A 339 -1.57 10.65 -29.96
N ASP A 340 -2.36 11.40 -30.76
CA ASP A 340 -2.38 11.23 -32.20
C ASP A 340 -0.98 11.46 -32.79
N GLU A 341 -0.66 10.73 -33.85
CA GLU A 341 0.60 10.90 -34.58
C GLU A 341 0.63 12.30 -35.22
N ALA A 342 1.75 13.00 -35.04
CA ALA A 342 2.01 14.24 -35.70
C ALA A 342 2.80 13.99 -36.99
N SER A 343 2.48 14.72 -38.08
CA SER A 343 3.20 14.60 -39.35
C SER A 343 4.63 15.15 -39.31
N GLU A 344 4.94 15.99 -38.33
CA GLU A 344 6.24 16.58 -38.08
C GLU A 344 6.70 16.32 -36.62
N PRO A 345 8.03 16.19 -36.37
CA PRO A 345 8.54 16.11 -35.01
C PRO A 345 8.13 17.31 -34.20
N THR A 346 7.52 17.08 -33.02
CA THR A 346 7.13 18.11 -32.08
C THR A 346 7.78 17.87 -30.73
N ASP A 347 8.08 18.95 -29.99
CA ASP A 347 8.43 18.85 -28.59
C ASP A 347 7.20 18.34 -27.83
N ALA A 348 7.30 17.12 -27.33
CA ALA A 348 6.20 16.48 -26.61
C ALA A 348 6.68 16.04 -25.22
N ASP A 349 5.99 16.54 -24.19
CA ASP A 349 6.21 16.13 -22.78
C ASP A 349 6.28 14.61 -22.61
N TRP A 350 5.50 13.90 -23.43
CA TRP A 350 5.44 12.43 -23.42
C TRP A 350 6.74 11.79 -23.95
N ALA A 351 7.30 12.36 -25.03
CA ALA A 351 8.58 11.90 -25.59
C ALA A 351 9.74 12.20 -24.62
N GLU A 352 9.74 13.37 -23.98
CA GLU A 352 10.73 13.70 -22.95
C GLU A 352 10.67 12.71 -21.79
N LEU A 353 9.48 12.35 -21.34
CA LEU A 353 9.30 11.35 -20.26
C LEU A 353 9.79 9.96 -20.69
N LEU A 354 9.50 9.54 -21.92
CA LEU A 354 9.95 8.27 -22.46
C LEU A 354 11.48 8.20 -22.66
N SER A 355 12.15 9.35 -22.87
CA SER A 355 13.60 9.41 -22.99
C SER A 355 14.37 8.99 -21.72
N LEU A 356 13.65 8.85 -20.60
CA LEU A 356 14.18 8.35 -19.32
C LEU A 356 14.63 6.88 -19.35
N ILE A 357 14.33 6.15 -20.41
CA ILE A 357 14.75 4.75 -20.58
C ILE A 357 16.30 4.60 -20.59
N HIS A 358 17.02 5.71 -20.70
CA HIS A 358 18.49 5.73 -20.78
C HIS A 358 19.17 6.18 -19.46
N ILE A 359 18.47 6.13 -18.34
CA ILE A 359 19.05 6.44 -17.01
C ILE A 359 19.69 5.19 -16.39
#